data_2b3e29afde4d266ed57fcc4a7dd9aa44
#
_entry.id   2b3e29afde4d266ed57fcc4a7dd9aa44
#
_cell.length_a   1.000
_cell.length_b   1.000
_cell.length_c   1.000
_cell.angle_alpha   90.00
_cell.angle_beta   90.00
_cell.angle_gamma   90.00
#
_symmetry.space_group_name_H-M   'P 1'
#
loop_
_entity.id
_entity.type
_entity.pdbx_description
1 polymer ?
#
loop_
_entity_poly.entity_id
_entity_poly.type
_entity_poly.pdbx_seq_one_letter_code
_entity_poly.pdbx_strand_id
1 'polypeptide(L)'
;MFTVVSKNTGEISTTLDFHIRDELERKFRAAGMRGELLCIKCRQVVILHRSNEVCPHFFHQQDSTCPEANLSLHHLETRAALYSHLRREFHGDVYMEHNLSHSAVPRSVDCWVEHKGNTFAYWIFDKDIKNDLQRAVLRNALTRNNVQCHFVFTSRMLKTLGSGEGVVQPSGTEKFAKLCTPFDVLNEKKEGGSLQYIGIEEQRTVLISYRCLIGDSGSKTFSGVRKKTALADAEICSHTGFLIHPEEKRYTEILRTRQNRERLSEVSKPDDPQVLKW
;
A
#
# COMPACT_ATOMS: atom_id res chain seq x y z
N MET A 1 -12.04 -11.53 -0.13
CA MET A 1 -11.06 -11.53 0.98
C MET A 1 -10.23 -12.79 0.94
N PHE A 2 -9.06 -12.78 1.57
CA PHE A 2 -8.15 -13.94 1.61
C PHE A 2 -8.03 -14.58 2.99
N THR A 3 -8.46 -13.88 4.03
CA THR A 3 -8.29 -14.29 5.43
C THR A 3 -9.63 -14.62 6.07
N VAL A 4 -9.68 -15.72 6.80
CA VAL A 4 -10.84 -16.19 7.54
C VAL A 4 -10.45 -16.58 8.97
N VAL A 5 -11.44 -16.67 9.84
CA VAL A 5 -11.28 -17.23 11.18
C VAL A 5 -12.14 -18.49 11.32
N SER A 6 -11.56 -19.54 11.86
CA SER A 6 -12.29 -20.75 12.20
C SER A 6 -13.23 -20.47 13.38
N LYS A 7 -14.53 -20.79 13.23
CA LYS A 7 -15.51 -20.66 14.30
C LYS A 7 -15.21 -21.55 15.50
N ASN A 8 -14.64 -22.72 15.23
CA ASN A 8 -14.44 -23.77 16.25
C ASN A 8 -13.12 -23.56 17.02
N THR A 9 -12.05 -23.12 16.35
CA THR A 9 -10.71 -23.00 16.94
C THR A 9 -10.27 -21.56 17.17
N GLY A 10 -10.91 -20.58 16.54
CA GLY A 10 -10.45 -19.20 16.52
C GLY A 10 -9.20 -18.96 15.65
N GLU A 11 -8.69 -20.01 15.01
CA GLU A 11 -7.50 -19.92 14.15
C GLU A 11 -7.76 -19.06 12.93
N ILE A 12 -6.79 -18.20 12.62
CA ILE A 12 -6.82 -17.34 11.42
C ILE A 12 -6.03 -18.04 10.33
N SER A 13 -6.63 -18.15 9.15
CA SER A 13 -6.01 -18.76 7.96
C SER A 13 -6.13 -17.84 6.76
N THR A 14 -5.06 -17.76 5.99
CA THR A 14 -4.99 -16.95 4.76
C THR A 14 -4.73 -17.86 3.55
N THR A 15 -5.53 -17.75 2.51
CA THR A 15 -5.40 -18.61 1.30
C THR A 15 -4.07 -18.45 0.58
N LEU A 16 -3.40 -17.32 0.70
CA LEU A 16 -2.13 -17.02 0.03
C LEU A 16 -0.89 -17.57 0.76
N ASP A 17 -1.03 -17.97 2.02
CA ASP A 17 0.08 -18.59 2.79
C ASP A 17 0.28 -20.06 2.44
N PHE A 18 -0.68 -20.64 1.77
CA PHE A 18 -0.66 -22.05 1.39
C PHE A 18 -0.61 -22.17 -0.13
N HIS A 19 0.33 -22.95 -0.64
CA HIS A 19 0.12 -23.55 -1.94
C HIS A 19 -1.09 -24.47 -1.78
N ILE A 20 -2.27 -24.00 -2.15
CA ILE A 20 -3.52 -24.74 -1.96
C ILE A 20 -3.41 -26.02 -2.80
N ARG A 21 -3.01 -27.08 -2.14
CA ARG A 21 -3.12 -28.44 -2.66
C ARG A 21 -4.61 -28.81 -2.63
N ASP A 22 -5.04 -29.67 -3.52
CA ASP A 22 -6.44 -30.09 -3.65
C ASP A 22 -7.05 -30.59 -2.34
N GLU A 23 -6.24 -31.11 -1.43
CA GLU A 23 -6.68 -31.55 -0.10
C GLU A 23 -7.06 -30.37 0.82
N LEU A 24 -6.24 -29.33 0.86
CA LEU A 24 -6.52 -28.15 1.69
C LEU A 24 -7.71 -27.37 1.14
N GLU A 25 -7.84 -27.28 -0.17
CA GLU A 25 -9.02 -26.70 -0.81
C GLU A 25 -10.29 -27.46 -0.42
N ARG A 26 -10.27 -28.79 -0.47
CA ARG A 26 -11.41 -29.61 -0.04
C ARG A 26 -11.77 -29.37 1.41
N LYS A 27 -10.76 -29.25 2.31
CA LYS A 27 -10.97 -28.94 3.72
C LYS A 27 -11.65 -27.56 3.91
N PHE A 28 -11.14 -26.52 3.24
CA PHE A 28 -11.77 -25.19 3.33
C PHE A 28 -13.17 -25.16 2.71
N ARG A 29 -13.41 -25.83 1.58
CA ARG A 29 -14.75 -25.92 1.00
C ARG A 29 -15.72 -26.63 1.95
N ALA A 30 -15.32 -27.77 2.50
CA ALA A 30 -16.15 -28.51 3.45
C ALA A 30 -16.44 -27.69 4.71
N ALA A 31 -15.44 -27.04 5.30
CA ALA A 31 -15.60 -26.17 6.46
C ALA A 31 -16.53 -24.96 6.17
N GLY A 32 -16.39 -24.34 5.01
CA GLY A 32 -17.27 -23.24 4.58
C GLY A 32 -18.71 -23.70 4.43
N MET A 33 -18.95 -24.85 3.80
CA MET A 33 -20.30 -25.43 3.65
C MET A 33 -20.96 -25.77 4.99
N ARG A 34 -20.16 -26.15 6.00
CA ARG A 34 -20.67 -26.35 7.37
C ARG A 34 -20.84 -25.06 8.17
N GLY A 35 -20.53 -23.89 7.60
CA GLY A 35 -20.60 -22.60 8.29
C GLY A 35 -19.54 -22.40 9.38
N GLU A 36 -18.40 -23.09 9.25
CA GLU A 36 -17.30 -23.06 10.21
C GLU A 36 -16.26 -21.97 9.89
N LEU A 37 -16.31 -21.38 8.70
CA LEU A 37 -15.43 -20.30 8.30
C LEU A 37 -16.16 -18.95 8.37
N LEU A 38 -15.56 -18.01 9.06
CA LEU A 38 -16.15 -16.70 9.30
C LEU A 38 -15.26 -15.59 8.72
N CYS A 39 -15.90 -14.56 8.19
CA CYS A 39 -15.23 -13.33 7.84
C CYS A 39 -14.55 -12.71 9.07
N ILE A 40 -13.29 -12.35 8.96
CA ILE A 40 -12.53 -11.75 10.07
C ILE A 40 -13.14 -10.43 10.54
N LYS A 41 -13.89 -9.71 9.68
CA LYS A 41 -14.50 -8.41 10.00
C LYS A 41 -15.92 -8.50 10.53
N CYS A 42 -16.82 -9.10 9.77
CA CYS A 42 -18.25 -9.10 10.10
C CYS A 42 -18.74 -10.38 10.75
N ARG A 43 -17.88 -11.39 10.86
CA ARG A 43 -18.19 -12.71 11.46
C ARG A 43 -19.30 -13.49 10.73
N GLN A 44 -19.71 -13.05 9.55
CA GLN A 44 -20.62 -13.83 8.71
C GLN A 44 -19.90 -15.01 8.08
N VAL A 45 -20.69 -16.05 7.77
CA VAL A 45 -20.17 -17.26 7.11
C VAL A 45 -19.64 -16.92 5.72
N VAL A 46 -18.49 -17.48 5.39
CA VAL A 46 -17.84 -17.35 4.10
C VAL A 46 -17.46 -18.70 3.54
N ILE A 47 -17.41 -18.78 2.22
CA ILE A 47 -17.01 -20.00 1.49
C ILE A 47 -15.84 -19.70 0.56
N LEU A 48 -15.03 -20.72 0.31
CA LEU A 48 -13.90 -20.61 -0.60
C LEU A 48 -14.39 -20.62 -2.05
N HIS A 49 -13.96 -19.61 -2.79
CA HIS A 49 -14.11 -19.53 -4.25
C HIS A 49 -12.75 -19.75 -4.93
N ARG A 50 -12.75 -20.55 -5.95
CA ARG A 50 -11.62 -20.75 -6.86
C ARG A 50 -12.12 -20.69 -8.29
N SER A 51 -11.48 -19.87 -9.11
CA SER A 51 -11.65 -19.87 -10.55
C SER A 51 -10.27 -19.97 -11.22
N ASN A 52 -10.25 -20.19 -12.51
CA ASN A 52 -9.00 -20.19 -13.29
C ASN A 52 -8.44 -18.76 -13.49
N GLU A 53 -9.26 -17.76 -13.22
CA GLU A 53 -8.93 -16.35 -13.49
C GLU A 53 -8.45 -15.59 -12.24
N VAL A 54 -8.78 -16.10 -11.05
CA VAL A 54 -8.54 -15.40 -9.79
C VAL A 54 -7.90 -16.31 -8.76
N CYS A 55 -6.96 -15.78 -8.00
CA CYS A 55 -6.43 -16.49 -6.84
C CYS A 55 -7.55 -16.97 -5.92
N PRO A 56 -7.43 -18.18 -5.34
CA PRO A 56 -8.41 -18.67 -4.38
C PRO A 56 -8.66 -17.68 -3.26
N HIS A 57 -9.93 -17.31 -3.06
CA HIS A 57 -10.34 -16.33 -2.07
C HIS A 57 -11.68 -16.71 -1.44
N PHE A 58 -12.00 -16.11 -0.31
CA PHE A 58 -13.29 -16.32 0.34
C PHE A 58 -14.28 -15.22 -0.04
N PHE A 59 -15.56 -15.58 -0.13
CA PHE A 59 -16.65 -14.63 -0.35
C PHE A 59 -17.81 -14.92 0.62
N HIS A 60 -18.63 -13.91 0.89
CA HIS A 60 -19.82 -14.05 1.72
C HIS A 60 -20.88 -14.85 0.98
N GLN A 61 -21.49 -15.79 1.69
CA GLN A 61 -22.52 -16.68 1.13
C GLN A 61 -23.82 -15.95 0.83
N GLN A 62 -24.08 -14.86 1.52
CA GLN A 62 -25.29 -14.06 1.38
C GLN A 62 -24.91 -12.60 1.09
N ASP A 63 -25.88 -11.82 0.60
CA ASP A 63 -25.71 -10.38 0.45
C ASP A 63 -25.22 -9.76 1.76
N SER A 64 -24.11 -9.08 1.70
CA SER A 64 -23.46 -8.55 2.88
C SER A 64 -23.08 -7.10 2.69
N THR A 65 -23.33 -6.29 3.72
CA THR A 65 -22.86 -4.91 3.82
C THR A 65 -21.39 -4.81 4.23
N CYS A 66 -20.75 -5.95 4.46
CA CYS A 66 -19.33 -6.00 4.81
C CYS A 66 -18.47 -5.38 3.71
N PRO A 67 -17.52 -4.50 4.03
CA PRO A 67 -16.62 -3.92 3.04
C PRO A 67 -15.88 -4.95 2.20
N GLU A 68 -15.57 -6.13 2.77
CA GLU A 68 -14.88 -7.23 2.08
C GLU A 68 -15.78 -7.99 1.08
N ALA A 69 -17.11 -7.84 1.17
CA ALA A 69 -18.04 -8.54 0.27
C ALA A 69 -18.02 -7.98 -1.15
N ASN A 70 -17.69 -6.69 -1.30
CA ASN A 70 -17.85 -5.95 -2.56
C ASN A 70 -16.50 -5.47 -3.11
N LEU A 71 -15.41 -6.20 -2.84
CA LEU A 71 -14.11 -5.90 -3.43
C LEU A 71 -14.10 -6.28 -4.90
N SER A 72 -13.54 -5.42 -5.73
CA SER A 72 -13.36 -5.71 -7.15
C SER A 72 -12.28 -6.77 -7.35
N LEU A 73 -12.31 -7.43 -8.49
CA LEU A 73 -11.26 -8.35 -8.90
C LEU A 73 -9.88 -7.67 -8.87
N HIS A 74 -9.78 -6.47 -9.44
CA HIS A 74 -8.52 -5.71 -9.44
C HIS A 74 -7.99 -5.42 -8.04
N HIS A 75 -8.88 -5.14 -7.06
CA HIS A 75 -8.48 -4.96 -5.68
C HIS A 75 -7.90 -6.27 -5.09
N LEU A 76 -8.58 -7.40 -5.32
CA LEU A 76 -8.12 -8.70 -4.85
C LEU A 76 -6.77 -9.08 -5.45
N GLU A 77 -6.61 -8.94 -6.76
CA GLU A 77 -5.37 -9.23 -7.47
C GLU A 77 -4.21 -8.35 -6.99
N THR A 78 -4.47 -7.04 -6.84
CA THR A 78 -3.47 -6.10 -6.31
C THR A 78 -3.07 -6.46 -4.88
N ARG A 79 -4.04 -6.83 -4.03
CA ARG A 79 -3.79 -7.26 -2.65
C ARG A 79 -2.95 -8.52 -2.60
N ALA A 80 -3.29 -9.52 -3.40
CA ALA A 80 -2.54 -10.78 -3.47
C ALA A 80 -1.09 -10.56 -3.94
N ALA A 81 -0.91 -9.77 -4.97
CA ALA A 81 0.40 -9.46 -5.52
C ALA A 81 1.27 -8.67 -4.53
N LEU A 82 0.71 -7.64 -3.92
CA LEU A 82 1.41 -6.83 -2.91
C LEU A 82 1.79 -7.68 -1.70
N TYR A 83 0.85 -8.47 -1.17
CA TYR A 83 1.13 -9.36 -0.03
C TYR A 83 2.26 -10.34 -0.33
N SER A 84 2.23 -11.01 -1.47
CA SER A 84 3.28 -11.96 -1.89
C SER A 84 4.64 -11.27 -2.02
N HIS A 85 4.65 -10.03 -2.53
CA HIS A 85 5.87 -9.23 -2.62
C HIS A 85 6.41 -8.86 -1.24
N LEU A 86 5.56 -8.33 -0.35
CA LEU A 86 5.92 -7.98 1.03
C LEU A 86 6.44 -9.19 1.81
N ARG A 87 5.79 -10.35 1.70
CA ARG A 87 6.22 -11.60 2.34
C ARG A 87 7.61 -12.04 1.90
N ARG A 88 7.93 -11.87 0.63
CA ARG A 88 9.26 -12.19 0.09
C ARG A 88 10.33 -11.29 0.68
N GLU A 89 10.06 -10.00 0.83
CA GLU A 89 11.01 -8.99 1.27
C GLU A 89 11.18 -8.97 2.81
N PHE A 90 10.11 -9.17 3.56
CA PHE A 90 10.09 -9.07 5.04
C PHE A 90 10.08 -10.41 5.78
N HIS A 91 10.17 -11.54 5.07
CA HIS A 91 10.42 -12.88 5.64
C HIS A 91 9.56 -13.29 6.85
N GLY A 92 8.33 -12.85 6.96
CA GLY A 92 7.42 -13.44 7.95
C GLY A 92 6.48 -12.48 8.68
N ASP A 93 6.89 -11.29 8.96
CA ASP A 93 6.09 -10.35 9.78
C ASP A 93 5.10 -9.54 8.93
N VAL A 94 4.41 -10.22 8.02
CA VAL A 94 3.44 -9.63 7.11
C VAL A 94 2.08 -10.27 7.34
N TYR A 95 1.08 -9.43 7.60
CA TYR A 95 -0.29 -9.84 7.84
C TYR A 95 -1.21 -9.23 6.79
N MET A 96 -2.19 -10.02 6.35
CA MET A 96 -3.21 -9.56 5.41
C MET A 96 -4.50 -9.21 6.14
N GLU A 97 -5.20 -8.20 5.65
CA GLU A 97 -6.51 -7.81 6.18
C GLU A 97 -6.51 -7.52 7.69
N HIS A 98 -5.38 -6.99 8.18
CA HIS A 98 -5.14 -6.72 9.59
C HIS A 98 -6.17 -5.72 10.16
N ASN A 99 -6.76 -6.05 11.29
CA ASN A 99 -7.79 -5.22 11.91
C ASN A 99 -7.16 -4.21 12.89
N LEU A 100 -7.36 -2.94 12.64
CA LEU A 100 -6.90 -1.85 13.50
C LEU A 100 -7.87 -1.66 14.69
N SER A 101 -7.98 -2.65 15.55
CA SER A 101 -8.95 -2.69 16.65
C SER A 101 -8.84 -1.57 17.69
N HIS A 102 -7.72 -0.86 17.71
CA HIS A 102 -7.46 0.22 18.69
C HIS A 102 -7.58 1.64 18.08
N SER A 103 -7.89 1.77 16.81
CA SER A 103 -8.11 3.07 16.19
C SER A 103 -9.59 3.42 16.20
N ALA A 104 -9.92 4.70 16.39
CA ALA A 104 -11.28 5.22 16.21
C ALA A 104 -11.82 5.02 14.77
N VAL A 105 -11.05 4.37 13.92
CA VAL A 105 -11.35 4.03 12.54
C VAL A 105 -11.54 2.52 12.45
N PRO A 106 -12.76 2.02 12.31
CA PRO A 106 -13.02 0.60 12.11
C PRO A 106 -12.68 0.20 10.67
N ARG A 107 -11.41 0.25 10.30
CA ARG A 107 -10.94 -0.25 9.00
C ARG A 107 -9.74 -1.14 9.20
N SER A 108 -9.78 -2.28 8.55
CA SER A 108 -8.59 -3.08 8.35
C SER A 108 -7.75 -2.44 7.26
N VAL A 109 -6.47 -2.64 7.34
CA VAL A 109 -5.52 -2.38 6.27
C VAL A 109 -5.43 -3.61 5.37
N ASP A 110 -5.10 -3.41 4.11
CA ASP A 110 -4.97 -4.53 3.17
C ASP A 110 -3.76 -5.39 3.50
N CYS A 111 -2.61 -4.76 3.78
CA CYS A 111 -1.42 -5.45 4.28
C CYS A 111 -0.80 -4.67 5.43
N TRP A 112 -0.30 -5.41 6.42
CA TRP A 112 0.37 -4.90 7.60
C TRP A 112 1.72 -5.58 7.75
N VAL A 113 2.76 -4.81 8.03
CA VAL A 113 4.12 -5.31 8.19
C VAL A 113 4.71 -4.79 9.48
N GLU A 114 5.30 -5.68 10.27
CA GLU A 114 6.13 -5.33 11.43
C GLU A 114 7.57 -5.77 11.15
N HIS A 115 8.47 -4.81 11.07
CA HIS A 115 9.86 -5.10 10.72
C HIS A 115 10.84 -4.21 11.48
N LYS A 116 11.71 -4.81 12.29
CA LYS A 116 12.80 -4.11 13.03
C LYS A 116 12.31 -2.87 13.79
N GLY A 117 11.17 -2.98 14.46
CA GLY A 117 10.58 -1.89 15.23
C GLY A 117 9.83 -0.84 14.41
N ASN A 118 9.79 -0.98 13.10
CA ASN A 118 8.95 -0.16 12.22
C ASN A 118 7.65 -0.90 11.90
N THR A 119 6.58 -0.14 11.73
CA THR A 119 5.28 -0.67 11.31
C THR A 119 4.83 0.02 10.05
N PHE A 120 4.47 -0.77 9.04
CA PHE A 120 3.98 -0.27 7.76
C PHE A 120 2.57 -0.78 7.50
N ALA A 121 1.68 0.11 7.07
CA ALA A 121 0.32 -0.21 6.70
C ALA A 121 0.07 0.17 5.24
N TYR A 122 -0.43 -0.78 4.45
CA TYR A 122 -0.74 -0.56 3.04
C TYR A 122 -2.25 -0.62 2.84
N TRP A 123 -2.79 0.45 2.26
CA TRP A 123 -4.18 0.51 1.81
C TRP A 123 -4.25 0.52 0.30
N ILE A 124 -5.10 -0.33 -0.22
CA ILE A 124 -5.34 -0.44 -1.66
C ILE A 124 -6.65 0.24 -2.00
N PHE A 125 -6.63 1.09 -3.02
CA PHE A 125 -7.79 1.79 -3.52
C PHE A 125 -8.04 1.43 -4.98
N ASP A 126 -9.27 1.04 -5.29
CA ASP A 126 -9.75 0.73 -6.64
C ASP A 126 -10.83 1.72 -7.11
N LYS A 127 -11.21 2.65 -6.24
CA LYS A 127 -12.20 3.70 -6.49
C LYS A 127 -11.98 4.91 -5.61
N ASP A 128 -12.49 6.05 -6.04
CA ASP A 128 -12.39 7.29 -5.28
C ASP A 128 -13.23 7.27 -4.00
N ILE A 129 -12.64 7.73 -2.89
CA ILE A 129 -13.35 7.98 -1.63
C ILE A 129 -13.99 9.36 -1.73
N LYS A 130 -15.29 9.41 -1.93
CA LYS A 130 -16.05 10.67 -2.12
C LYS A 130 -16.22 11.46 -0.82
N ASN A 131 -16.06 10.84 0.35
CA ASN A 131 -16.37 11.44 1.64
C ASN A 131 -15.11 12.02 2.31
N ASP A 132 -15.07 13.35 2.45
CA ASP A 132 -13.97 14.08 3.09
C ASP A 132 -13.79 13.71 4.56
N LEU A 133 -14.88 13.40 5.27
CA LEU A 133 -14.82 12.94 6.66
C LEU A 133 -14.06 11.61 6.75
N GLN A 134 -14.31 10.67 5.85
CA GLN A 134 -13.58 9.39 5.82
C GLN A 134 -12.08 9.61 5.56
N ARG A 135 -11.71 10.57 4.70
CA ARG A 135 -10.31 10.93 4.46
C ARG A 135 -9.67 11.56 5.70
N ALA A 136 -10.37 12.46 6.37
CA ALA A 136 -9.90 13.08 7.61
C ALA A 136 -9.72 12.07 8.74
N VAL A 137 -10.66 11.13 8.89
CA VAL A 137 -10.58 10.05 9.88
C VAL A 137 -9.37 9.15 9.59
N LEU A 138 -9.12 8.78 8.34
CA LEU A 138 -7.92 8.07 7.93
C LEU A 138 -6.65 8.83 8.35
N ARG A 139 -6.53 10.11 8.00
CA ARG A 139 -5.36 10.94 8.37
C ARG A 139 -5.10 10.93 9.87
N ASN A 140 -6.13 11.13 10.69
CA ASN A 140 -6.00 11.16 12.14
C ASN A 140 -5.56 9.82 12.74
N ALA A 141 -6.00 8.70 12.17
CA ALA A 141 -5.58 7.37 12.59
C ALA A 141 -4.09 7.14 12.32
N LEU A 142 -3.59 7.64 11.18
CA LEU A 142 -2.21 7.50 10.74
C LEU A 142 -1.22 8.25 11.62
N THR A 143 -1.58 9.47 12.01
CA THR A 143 -0.69 10.34 12.81
C THR A 143 -0.60 9.92 14.28
N ARG A 144 -1.61 9.20 14.80
CA ARG A 144 -1.68 8.81 16.22
C ARG A 144 -0.92 7.53 16.59
N ASN A 145 -0.66 6.66 15.63
CA ASN A 145 -0.22 5.28 15.93
C ASN A 145 1.26 5.02 15.59
N ASN A 146 2.02 6.01 15.22
CA ASN A 146 3.43 5.87 14.77
C ASN A 146 3.60 4.81 13.65
N VAL A 147 2.55 4.63 12.84
CA VAL A 147 2.50 3.68 11.74
C VAL A 147 2.75 4.44 10.43
N GLN A 148 3.68 3.97 9.65
CA GLN A 148 3.92 4.53 8.33
C GLN A 148 2.92 3.95 7.33
N CYS A 149 2.17 4.82 6.70
CA CYS A 149 1.05 4.44 5.86
C CYS A 149 1.30 4.69 4.39
N HIS A 150 0.99 3.68 3.61
CA HIS A 150 1.17 3.66 2.17
C HIS A 150 -0.17 3.50 1.48
N PHE A 151 -0.43 4.39 0.53
CA PHE A 151 -1.60 4.35 -0.32
C PHE A 151 -1.18 3.79 -1.68
N VAL A 152 -1.72 2.63 -2.01
CA VAL A 152 -1.50 1.94 -3.27
C VAL A 152 -2.80 1.96 -4.06
N PHE A 153 -2.73 2.27 -5.33
CA PHE A 153 -3.90 2.33 -6.20
C PHE A 153 -3.86 1.16 -7.18
N THR A 154 -5.03 0.64 -7.54
CA THR A 154 -5.09 -0.25 -8.68
C THR A 154 -4.86 0.54 -9.97
N SER A 155 -4.28 -0.08 -10.99
CA SER A 155 -4.07 0.56 -12.31
C SER A 155 -5.36 1.09 -12.93
N ARG A 156 -6.52 0.56 -12.51
CA ARG A 156 -7.85 1.04 -12.92
C ARG A 156 -8.10 2.50 -12.54
N MET A 157 -7.50 2.99 -11.48
CA MET A 157 -7.62 4.40 -11.07
C MET A 157 -6.73 5.34 -11.88
N LEU A 158 -5.69 4.82 -12.52
CA LEU A 158 -4.75 5.61 -13.28
C LEU A 158 -5.40 6.26 -14.51
N LYS A 159 -5.50 7.58 -14.49
CA LYS A 159 -5.96 8.38 -15.63
C LYS A 159 -4.80 9.23 -16.12
N THR A 160 -4.25 8.87 -17.28
CA THR A 160 -3.21 9.65 -17.96
C THR A 160 -3.83 10.59 -18.97
N LEU A 161 -3.26 11.78 -19.12
CA LEU A 161 -3.66 12.75 -20.13
C LEU A 161 -2.64 12.80 -21.27
N GLY A 162 -3.12 12.51 -22.48
CA GLY A 162 -2.29 12.56 -23.69
C GLY A 162 -1.26 11.42 -23.78
N SER A 163 -0.40 11.51 -24.80
CA SER A 163 0.74 10.61 -25.02
C SER A 163 1.93 10.91 -24.09
N GLY A 164 1.82 11.92 -23.22
CA GLY A 164 2.91 12.35 -22.34
C GLY A 164 3.07 11.42 -21.14
N GLU A 165 4.22 10.77 -21.05
CA GLU A 165 4.61 10.05 -19.86
C GLU A 165 4.87 11.06 -18.73
N GLY A 166 4.10 11.02 -17.66
CA GLY A 166 4.34 11.82 -16.47
C GLY A 166 3.20 12.77 -16.06
N VAL A 167 2.14 12.87 -16.84
CA VAL A 167 0.95 13.67 -16.45
C VAL A 167 -0.20 12.75 -16.05
N VAL A 168 -0.72 12.95 -14.86
CA VAL A 168 -1.84 12.18 -14.31
C VAL A 168 -2.97 13.12 -13.89
N GLN A 169 -4.21 12.68 -14.13
CA GLN A 169 -5.42 13.35 -13.64
C GLN A 169 -5.87 12.68 -12.34
N PRO A 170 -5.51 13.24 -11.18
CA PRO A 170 -5.76 12.59 -9.90
C PRO A 170 -7.23 12.70 -9.49
N SER A 171 -7.76 11.63 -8.91
CA SER A 171 -9.00 11.64 -8.13
C SER A 171 -8.81 12.36 -6.79
N GLY A 172 -9.92 12.57 -6.06
CA GLY A 172 -9.85 13.12 -4.70
C GLY A 172 -9.01 12.29 -3.74
N THR A 173 -9.08 10.96 -3.85
CA THR A 173 -8.30 10.03 -3.02
C THR A 173 -6.81 10.09 -3.34
N GLU A 174 -6.43 10.19 -4.60
CA GLU A 174 -5.04 10.33 -5.02
C GLU A 174 -4.43 11.67 -4.59
N LYS A 175 -5.20 12.76 -4.66
CA LYS A 175 -4.79 14.07 -4.10
C LYS A 175 -4.54 13.99 -2.60
N PHE A 176 -5.41 13.31 -1.87
CA PHE A 176 -5.27 13.07 -0.45
C PHE A 176 -4.02 12.21 -0.15
N ALA A 177 -3.81 11.13 -0.89
CA ALA A 177 -2.65 10.25 -0.73
C ALA A 177 -1.33 10.98 -0.95
N LYS A 178 -1.25 11.84 -1.98
CA LYS A 178 -0.08 12.70 -2.20
C LYS A 178 0.27 13.54 -0.98
N LEU A 179 -0.74 14.09 -0.29
CA LEU A 179 -0.52 14.90 0.92
C LEU A 179 -0.11 14.07 2.15
N CYS A 180 -0.43 12.78 2.16
CA CYS A 180 -0.16 11.87 3.27
C CYS A 180 1.09 11.01 3.07
N THR A 181 1.68 11.03 1.87
CA THR A 181 2.93 10.30 1.61
C THR A 181 4.01 10.82 2.55
N PRO A 182 4.68 9.95 3.32
CA PRO A 182 5.82 10.34 4.11
C PRO A 182 6.83 11.07 3.23
N PHE A 183 7.48 12.07 3.79
CA PHE A 183 8.51 12.82 3.06
C PHE A 183 9.42 11.82 2.36
N ASP A 184 9.41 11.88 1.05
CA ASP A 184 10.31 11.08 0.25
C ASP A 184 11.72 11.44 0.71
N VAL A 185 12.48 10.45 1.14
CA VAL A 185 13.90 10.61 1.50
C VAL A 185 14.70 11.28 0.36
N LEU A 186 14.10 11.31 -0.83
CA LEU A 186 14.64 11.93 -2.04
C LEU A 186 14.38 13.44 -2.14
N ASN A 187 13.44 13.99 -1.38
CA ASN A 187 13.05 15.40 -1.49
C ASN A 187 12.98 16.07 -0.13
N GLU A 188 14.08 16.64 0.32
CA GLU A 188 14.10 17.58 1.46
C GLU A 188 13.33 18.87 1.16
N LYS A 189 12.96 19.13 -0.10
CA LYS A 189 12.10 20.24 -0.50
C LYS A 189 10.66 19.76 -0.54
N LYS A 190 9.79 20.48 0.13
CA LYS A 190 8.33 20.29 0.29
C LYS A 190 7.52 20.08 -1.02
N GLU A 191 8.18 19.90 -2.15
CA GLU A 191 7.60 19.90 -3.48
C GLU A 191 7.69 18.51 -4.10
N GLY A 192 6.84 17.60 -3.71
CA GLY A 192 6.77 16.37 -4.46
C GLY A 192 6.26 15.20 -3.67
N GLY A 193 4.98 14.94 -3.79
CA GLY A 193 4.40 13.68 -3.37
C GLY A 193 4.69 12.58 -4.40
N SER A 194 4.31 11.37 -4.07
CA SER A 194 4.33 10.26 -5.02
C SER A 194 2.98 9.54 -5.03
N LEU A 195 2.69 8.88 -6.14
CA LEU A 195 1.55 7.99 -6.30
C LEU A 195 2.05 6.66 -6.84
N GLN A 196 1.53 5.57 -6.27
CA GLN A 196 1.90 4.21 -6.65
C GLN A 196 0.68 3.43 -7.09
N TYR A 197 0.79 2.81 -8.26
CA TYR A 197 -0.26 1.98 -8.84
C TYR A 197 0.28 0.58 -9.08
N ILE A 198 -0.53 -0.41 -8.76
CA ILE A 198 -0.25 -1.80 -9.10
C ILE A 198 -1.32 -2.28 -10.06
N GLY A 199 -0.90 -2.93 -11.12
CA GLY A 199 -1.80 -3.49 -12.13
C GLY A 199 -1.26 -4.78 -12.72
N ILE A 200 -2.09 -5.42 -13.54
CA ILE A 200 -1.70 -6.59 -14.31
C ILE A 200 -1.66 -6.18 -15.77
N GLU A 201 -0.51 -6.35 -16.39
CA GLU A 201 -0.29 -6.13 -17.81
C GLU A 201 0.40 -7.36 -18.40
N GLU A 202 -0.10 -7.87 -19.50
CA GLU A 202 0.49 -9.04 -20.20
C GLU A 202 0.80 -10.21 -19.23
N GLN A 203 -0.13 -10.51 -18.33
CA GLN A 203 -0.01 -11.54 -17.29
C GLN A 203 1.10 -11.29 -16.24
N ARG A 204 1.66 -10.08 -16.18
CA ARG A 204 2.64 -9.68 -15.17
C ARG A 204 2.09 -8.60 -14.28
N THR A 205 2.39 -8.70 -13.00
CA THR A 205 2.09 -7.62 -12.07
C THR A 205 3.14 -6.53 -12.20
N VAL A 206 2.68 -5.30 -12.46
CA VAL A 206 3.53 -4.13 -12.64
C VAL A 206 3.28 -3.10 -11.56
N LEU A 207 4.35 -2.43 -11.13
CA LEU A 207 4.34 -1.23 -10.32
C LEU A 207 4.54 -0.03 -11.24
N ILE A 208 3.63 0.95 -11.17
CA ILE A 208 3.75 2.24 -11.84
C ILE A 208 3.87 3.30 -10.77
N SER A 209 5.02 3.94 -10.68
CA SER A 209 5.30 5.01 -9.71
C SER A 209 5.34 6.36 -10.41
N TYR A 210 4.66 7.33 -9.81
CA TYR A 210 4.83 8.75 -10.15
C TYR A 210 5.56 9.43 -9.00
N ARG A 211 6.66 10.11 -9.30
CA ARG A 211 7.52 10.79 -8.35
C ARG A 211 7.63 12.27 -8.63
N CYS A 212 8.00 13.04 -7.62
CA CYS A 212 8.20 14.48 -7.73
C CYS A 212 6.98 15.17 -8.34
N LEU A 213 5.77 14.78 -7.88
CA LEU A 213 4.52 15.28 -8.42
C LEU A 213 4.35 16.76 -8.11
N ILE A 214 4.30 17.59 -9.15
CA ILE A 214 4.01 19.02 -9.10
C ILE A 214 2.51 19.20 -9.32
N GLY A 215 1.88 20.03 -8.51
CA GLY A 215 0.45 20.33 -8.52
C GLY A 215 -0.08 20.43 -7.09
N ASP A 216 -0.94 21.39 -6.83
CA ASP A 216 -1.61 21.59 -5.55
C ASP A 216 -2.91 20.77 -5.44
N SER A 217 -3.60 20.85 -4.31
CA SER A 217 -4.86 20.15 -4.09
C SER A 217 -5.99 20.63 -5.02
N GLY A 218 -5.90 21.83 -5.57
CA GLY A 218 -6.84 22.41 -6.54
C GLY A 218 -6.53 22.02 -7.98
N SER A 219 -5.32 21.54 -8.27
CA SER A 219 -4.91 21.20 -9.63
C SER A 219 -5.77 20.09 -10.24
N LYS A 220 -6.11 20.26 -11.51
CA LYS A 220 -6.79 19.21 -12.30
C LYS A 220 -5.84 18.10 -12.68
N THR A 221 -4.55 18.40 -12.78
CA THR A 221 -3.49 17.47 -13.21
C THR A 221 -2.29 17.58 -12.28
N PHE A 222 -1.57 16.46 -12.14
CA PHE A 222 -0.23 16.44 -11.58
C PHE A 222 0.77 16.07 -12.66
N SER A 223 1.91 16.72 -12.64
CA SER A 223 3.06 16.40 -13.51
C SER A 223 4.19 15.85 -12.67
N GLY A 224 4.87 14.82 -13.17
CA GLY A 224 5.97 14.20 -12.44
C GLY A 224 6.74 13.20 -13.29
N VAL A 225 7.65 12.48 -12.66
CA VAL A 225 8.43 11.43 -13.32
C VAL A 225 7.69 10.11 -13.16
N ARG A 226 7.29 9.50 -14.29
CA ARG A 226 6.70 8.17 -14.32
C ARG A 226 7.78 7.11 -14.46
N LYS A 227 7.73 6.09 -13.62
CA LYS A 227 8.54 4.87 -13.73
C LYS A 227 7.63 3.67 -13.70
N LYS A 228 7.98 2.62 -14.45
CA LYS A 228 7.26 1.37 -14.53
C LYS A 228 8.24 0.21 -14.42
N THR A 229 7.94 -0.76 -13.59
CA THR A 229 8.72 -1.99 -13.43
C THR A 229 7.82 -3.18 -13.13
N ALA A 230 8.31 -4.41 -13.29
CA ALA A 230 7.62 -5.54 -12.71
C ALA A 230 7.60 -5.38 -11.18
N LEU A 231 6.50 -5.73 -10.52
CA LEU A 231 6.43 -5.64 -9.05
C LEU A 231 7.48 -6.53 -8.39
N ALA A 232 7.80 -7.66 -9.04
CA ALA A 232 8.83 -8.57 -8.55
C ALA A 232 10.23 -7.95 -8.48
N ASP A 233 10.51 -6.95 -9.32
CA ASP A 233 11.80 -6.26 -9.39
C ASP A 233 11.82 -4.99 -8.52
N ALA A 234 10.68 -4.56 -7.99
CA ALA A 234 10.61 -3.44 -7.08
C ALA A 234 11.28 -3.81 -5.75
N GLU A 235 11.99 -2.87 -5.16
CA GLU A 235 12.54 -3.01 -3.82
C GLU A 235 11.63 -2.32 -2.79
N ILE A 236 11.77 -2.69 -1.52
CA ILE A 236 11.07 -2.03 -0.43
C ILE A 236 12.09 -1.37 0.48
N CYS A 237 11.91 -0.09 0.73
CA CYS A 237 12.74 0.61 1.72
C CYS A 237 12.42 0.08 3.13
N SER A 238 13.39 -0.58 3.77
CA SER A 238 13.21 -1.17 5.11
C SER A 238 12.92 -0.15 6.22
N HIS A 239 13.21 1.13 5.98
CA HIS A 239 12.95 2.20 6.94
C HIS A 239 11.62 2.90 6.73
N THR A 240 11.16 3.00 5.48
CA THR A 240 9.96 3.75 5.15
C THR A 240 8.83 2.86 4.63
N GLY A 241 9.07 1.59 4.33
CA GLY A 241 8.08 0.69 3.71
C GLY A 241 7.72 1.04 2.26
N PHE A 242 8.39 2.01 1.66
CA PHE A 242 8.03 2.53 0.35
C PHE A 242 8.51 1.59 -0.77
N LEU A 243 7.66 1.34 -1.78
CA LEU A 243 8.02 0.57 -2.96
C LEU A 243 8.92 1.43 -3.87
N ILE A 244 10.10 0.93 -4.20
CA ILE A 244 11.14 1.68 -4.93
C ILE A 244 11.40 0.99 -6.26
N HIS A 245 11.38 1.76 -7.34
CA HIS A 245 11.85 1.29 -8.63
C HIS A 245 13.37 1.03 -8.58
N PRO A 246 13.91 -0.04 -9.20
CA PRO A 246 15.34 -0.36 -9.14
C PRO A 246 16.26 0.80 -9.52
N GLU A 247 15.89 1.60 -10.50
CA GLU A 247 16.65 2.78 -10.91
C GLU A 247 16.63 3.91 -9.87
N GLU A 248 15.55 4.00 -9.05
CA GLU A 248 15.45 5.04 -8.01
C GLU A 248 16.45 4.84 -6.88
N LYS A 249 16.82 3.60 -6.59
CA LYS A 249 17.83 3.28 -5.58
C LYS A 249 19.16 3.95 -5.88
N ARG A 250 19.58 3.90 -7.14
CA ARG A 250 20.80 4.56 -7.59
C ARG A 250 20.72 6.09 -7.45
N TYR A 251 19.56 6.66 -7.74
CA TYR A 251 19.30 8.09 -7.51
C TYR A 251 19.31 8.45 -6.03
N THR A 252 18.70 7.63 -5.19
CA THR A 252 18.66 7.84 -3.73
C THR A 252 20.06 7.85 -3.13
N GLU A 253 20.92 6.92 -3.54
CA GLU A 253 22.30 6.87 -3.07
C GLU A 253 23.11 8.10 -3.51
N ILE A 254 22.95 8.54 -4.74
CA ILE A 254 23.63 9.73 -5.27
C ILE A 254 23.17 10.99 -4.51
N LEU A 255 21.89 11.14 -4.23
CA LEU A 255 21.35 12.28 -3.50
C LEU A 255 21.78 12.27 -2.03
N ARG A 256 21.72 11.12 -1.35
CA ARG A 256 22.24 10.97 0.03
C ARG A 256 23.72 11.36 0.11
N THR A 257 24.52 10.94 -0.87
CA THR A 257 25.94 11.29 -0.92
C THR A 257 26.16 12.79 -1.10
N ARG A 258 25.32 13.45 -1.94
CA ARG A 258 25.36 14.92 -2.12
C ARG A 258 24.97 15.64 -0.82
N GLN A 259 23.85 15.27 -0.22
CA GLN A 259 23.37 15.88 1.03
C GLN A 259 24.36 15.74 2.17
N ASN A 260 24.98 14.57 2.32
CA ASN A 260 26.04 14.37 3.32
C ASN A 260 27.25 15.27 3.04
N ARG A 261 27.64 15.48 1.79
CA ARG A 261 28.72 16.41 1.42
C ARG A 261 28.35 17.87 1.71
N GLU A 262 27.12 18.27 1.42
CA GLU A 262 26.62 19.63 1.68
C GLU A 262 26.57 19.90 3.19
N ARG A 263 26.04 18.98 4.00
CA ARG A 263 26.06 19.08 5.48
C ARG A 263 27.47 19.18 6.05
N LEU A 264 28.40 18.37 5.55
CA LEU A 264 29.81 18.42 5.98
C LEU A 264 30.48 19.74 5.57
N SER A 265 30.13 20.31 4.43
CA SER A 265 30.62 21.61 3.99
C SER A 265 30.04 22.78 4.77
N GLU A 266 28.82 22.67 5.28
CA GLU A 266 28.19 23.66 6.16
C GLU A 266 28.79 23.65 7.56
N VAL A 267 29.08 22.46 8.10
CA VAL A 267 29.72 22.30 9.42
C VAL A 267 31.19 22.75 9.40
N SER A 268 31.84 22.70 8.25
CA SER A 268 33.24 23.10 8.10
C SER A 268 33.47 24.59 7.78
N LYS A 269 32.40 25.41 7.71
CA LYS A 269 32.59 26.87 7.67
C LYS A 269 32.99 27.33 9.05
N PRO A 270 34.20 27.92 9.21
CA PRO A 270 34.59 28.45 10.51
C PRO A 270 33.61 29.57 10.86
N ASP A 271 33.13 29.56 12.12
CA ASP A 271 32.36 30.65 12.66
C ASP A 271 33.14 31.96 12.41
N ASP A 272 32.50 32.87 11.67
CA ASP A 272 33.05 34.17 11.37
C ASP A 272 33.26 34.86 12.72
N PRO A 273 34.50 35.23 13.10
CA PRO A 273 34.73 35.85 14.40
C PRO A 273 33.97 37.16 14.39
N GLN A 274 32.92 37.25 15.23
CA GLN A 274 32.23 38.49 15.51
C GLN A 274 33.28 39.54 15.90
N VAL A 275 33.52 40.45 15.00
CA VAL A 275 34.31 41.64 15.28
C VAL A 275 33.57 42.43 16.34
N LEU A 276 33.95 42.25 17.60
CA LEU A 276 33.60 43.16 18.70
C LEU A 276 34.18 44.53 18.35
N LYS A 277 33.31 45.41 17.86
CA LYS A 277 33.64 46.83 17.78
C LYS A 277 33.38 47.43 19.17
N TRP A 278 34.47 47.89 19.78
CA TRP A 278 34.47 48.76 20.95
C TRP A 278 33.94 50.16 20.60
#